data_8ba54d024969a933017ccb779453a943
#
_entry.id   8ba54d024969a933017ccb779453a943
#
_cell.length_a   1.000
_cell.length_b   1.000
_cell.length_c   1.000
_cell.angle_alpha   90.00
_cell.angle_beta   90.00
_cell.angle_gamma   90.00
#
_symmetry.space_group_name_H-M   'P 1'
#
loop_
_entity.id
_entity.type
_entity.pdbx_description
1 polymer ?
#
loop_
_entity_poly.entity_id
_entity_poly.type
_entity_poly.pdbx_seq_one_letter_code
_entity_poly.pdbx_strand_id
1 'polypeptide(L)'
;MSKIIEIRDLERRFVVGEQTVHALRDVSFSIEQGEFVTIMGKSGSGKSTLLNILGCLDTQSGGDYFLDGHDVEKMNRDERAILRNRKIGFVFQSYNLLSKTTSLENVELPLMYNSDYSKAQRKEKSIEALEKVGLSDRIYHKSNQMSGGQQQRVAIARALVNDPVMILADEATGNLDTRTSFEILTLFQTLHENGSTIVFVTHNPDIADYSSRNIVLSDGKVIADTMNTNIKNAKQTLDNLPKEEE
;
A
#
# COMPACT_ATOMS: atom_id res chain seq x y z
N MET A 1 -5.22 -7.70 19.68
CA MET A 1 -4.20 -7.08 18.81
C MET A 1 -4.42 -5.57 18.80
N SER A 2 -3.41 -4.75 18.51
CA SER A 2 -3.58 -3.29 18.47
C SER A 2 -4.20 -2.87 17.15
N LYS A 3 -5.16 -1.93 17.17
CA LYS A 3 -5.73 -1.35 15.97
C LYS A 3 -4.73 -0.38 15.33
N ILE A 4 -4.37 -0.62 14.08
CA ILE A 4 -3.52 0.28 13.29
C ILE A 4 -4.37 1.34 12.59
N ILE A 5 -5.53 0.95 12.07
CA ILE A 5 -6.53 1.84 11.48
C ILE A 5 -7.82 1.71 12.27
N GLU A 6 -8.42 2.84 12.62
CA GLU A 6 -9.79 2.91 13.12
C GLU A 6 -10.51 4.06 12.42
N ILE A 7 -11.61 3.75 11.74
CA ILE A 7 -12.46 4.70 11.04
C ILE A 7 -13.87 4.57 11.59
N ARG A 8 -14.49 5.71 11.88
CA ARG A 8 -15.87 5.80 12.36
C ARG A 8 -16.64 6.84 11.57
N ASP A 9 -17.70 6.43 10.92
CA ASP A 9 -18.65 7.27 10.17
C ASP A 9 -17.97 8.25 9.21
N LEU A 10 -16.89 7.76 8.55
CA LEU A 10 -16.04 8.57 7.68
C LEU A 10 -16.82 9.02 6.45
N GLU A 11 -16.81 10.33 6.22
CA GLU A 11 -17.41 10.94 5.05
C GLU A 11 -16.37 11.73 4.23
N ARG A 12 -16.55 11.73 2.91
CA ARG A 12 -15.85 12.66 2.03
C ARG A 12 -16.78 13.21 0.98
N ARG A 13 -16.87 14.54 0.94
CA ARG A 13 -17.69 15.32 0.00
C ARG A 13 -16.77 16.21 -0.83
N PHE A 14 -17.05 16.28 -2.12
CA PHE A 14 -16.41 17.23 -3.05
C PHE A 14 -17.47 18.16 -3.62
N VAL A 15 -17.17 19.46 -3.64
CA VAL A 15 -18.04 20.47 -4.28
C VAL A 15 -17.51 20.69 -5.70
N VAL A 16 -18.32 20.37 -6.70
CA VAL A 16 -18.00 20.55 -8.12
C VAL A 16 -19.06 21.46 -8.73
N GLY A 17 -18.74 22.75 -8.87
CA GLY A 17 -19.73 23.77 -9.24
C GLY A 17 -20.84 23.86 -8.20
N GLU A 18 -22.09 23.69 -8.62
CA GLU A 18 -23.26 23.72 -7.72
C GLU A 18 -23.62 22.34 -7.13
N GLN A 19 -22.91 21.28 -7.52
CA GLN A 19 -23.21 19.93 -7.09
C GLN A 19 -22.26 19.45 -5.99
N THR A 20 -22.80 18.71 -5.02
CA THR A 20 -22.00 18.02 -3.99
C THR A 20 -21.95 16.53 -4.31
N VAL A 21 -20.74 16.03 -4.56
CA VAL A 21 -20.49 14.61 -4.78
C VAL A 21 -20.06 13.98 -3.45
N HIS A 22 -20.81 13.01 -2.95
CA HIS A 22 -20.49 12.24 -1.77
C HIS A 22 -19.64 11.02 -2.19
N ALA A 23 -18.32 11.13 -2.10
CA ALA A 23 -17.41 10.08 -2.48
C ALA A 23 -17.30 8.96 -1.43
N LEU A 24 -17.45 9.32 -0.13
CA LEU A 24 -17.56 8.37 0.98
C LEU A 24 -18.73 8.77 1.87
N ARG A 25 -19.46 7.77 2.40
CA ARG A 25 -20.71 7.91 3.15
C ARG A 25 -20.73 6.92 4.31
N ASP A 26 -20.56 7.41 5.53
CA ASP A 26 -20.66 6.62 6.78
C ASP A 26 -19.80 5.35 6.74
N VAL A 27 -18.53 5.46 6.28
CA VAL A 27 -17.61 4.33 6.21
C VAL A 27 -17.03 4.08 7.60
N SER A 28 -17.22 2.86 8.13
CA SER A 28 -16.72 2.47 9.45
C SER A 28 -16.09 1.07 9.37
N PHE A 29 -14.84 0.94 9.76
CA PHE A 29 -14.12 -0.32 9.97
C PHE A 29 -12.82 -0.09 10.77
N SER A 30 -12.19 -1.16 11.21
CA SER A 30 -10.85 -1.10 11.80
C SER A 30 -9.95 -2.16 11.20
N ILE A 31 -8.64 -1.92 11.17
CA ILE A 31 -7.62 -2.89 10.75
C ILE A 31 -6.64 -3.07 11.90
N GLU A 32 -6.38 -4.33 12.25
CA GLU A 32 -5.46 -4.71 13.31
C GLU A 32 -4.04 -4.92 12.79
N GLN A 33 -3.08 -4.84 13.69
CA GLN A 33 -1.68 -5.12 13.34
C GLN A 33 -1.53 -6.56 12.85
N GLY A 34 -0.82 -6.73 11.73
CA GLY A 34 -0.58 -8.03 11.12
C GLY A 34 -1.72 -8.54 10.24
N GLU A 35 -2.78 -7.77 9.98
CA GLU A 35 -3.78 -8.15 8.98
C GLU A 35 -3.30 -7.91 7.54
N PHE A 36 -3.71 -8.79 6.64
CA PHE A 36 -3.66 -8.53 5.20
C PHE A 36 -5.10 -8.31 4.70
N VAL A 37 -5.46 -7.06 4.49
CA VAL A 37 -6.82 -6.65 4.10
C VAL A 37 -6.83 -6.23 2.64
N THR A 38 -7.78 -6.76 1.86
CA THR A 38 -8.06 -6.29 0.51
C THR A 38 -9.31 -5.41 0.51
N ILE A 39 -9.19 -4.18 -0.03
CA ILE A 39 -10.31 -3.25 -0.25
C ILE A 39 -10.67 -3.28 -1.73
N MET A 40 -11.89 -3.75 -2.02
CA MET A 40 -12.39 -3.93 -3.39
C MET A 40 -13.58 -3.05 -3.69
N GLY A 41 -13.87 -2.91 -4.97
CA GLY A 41 -15.08 -2.25 -5.48
C GLY A 41 -14.91 -1.86 -6.94
N LYS A 42 -16.03 -1.58 -7.61
CA LYS A 42 -16.03 -1.11 -9.01
C LYS A 42 -15.38 0.27 -9.15
N SER A 43 -15.06 0.67 -10.38
CA SER A 43 -14.64 2.06 -10.66
C SER A 43 -15.69 3.04 -10.15
N GLY A 44 -15.26 4.13 -9.50
CA GLY A 44 -16.16 5.12 -8.90
C GLY A 44 -16.73 4.76 -7.53
N SER A 45 -16.44 3.60 -6.95
CA SER A 45 -16.98 3.20 -5.63
C SER A 45 -16.42 3.96 -4.43
N GLY A 46 -15.39 4.80 -4.60
CA GLY A 46 -14.77 5.57 -3.52
C GLY A 46 -13.40 5.05 -3.06
N LYS A 47 -12.88 3.95 -3.64
CA LYS A 47 -11.59 3.33 -3.23
C LYS A 47 -10.41 4.30 -3.20
N SER A 48 -10.17 5.04 -4.28
CA SER A 48 -9.06 6.00 -4.36
C SER A 48 -9.21 7.15 -3.36
N THR A 49 -10.46 7.58 -3.10
CA THR A 49 -10.75 8.58 -2.07
C THR A 49 -10.42 8.03 -0.68
N LEU A 50 -10.87 6.81 -0.39
CA LEU A 50 -10.56 6.13 0.87
C LEU A 50 -9.05 5.92 1.03
N LEU A 51 -8.37 5.43 0.00
CA LEU A 51 -6.92 5.25 -0.01
C LEU A 51 -6.17 6.55 0.29
N ASN A 52 -6.58 7.67 -0.33
CA ASN A 52 -5.97 8.97 -0.07
C ASN A 52 -6.14 9.43 1.37
N ILE A 53 -7.30 9.16 1.99
CA ILE A 53 -7.54 9.49 3.39
C ILE A 53 -6.73 8.57 4.30
N LEU A 54 -6.76 7.24 4.08
CA LEU A 54 -5.94 6.28 4.82
C LEU A 54 -4.45 6.61 4.73
N GLY A 55 -4.03 7.10 3.57
CA GLY A 55 -2.67 7.53 3.29
C GLY A 55 -2.31 8.92 3.84
N CYS A 56 -3.19 9.61 4.54
CA CYS A 56 -2.99 11.00 4.98
C CYS A 56 -2.60 11.95 3.83
N LEU A 57 -3.07 11.68 2.60
CA LEU A 57 -2.89 12.51 1.40
C LEU A 57 -4.06 13.49 1.25
N ASP A 58 -5.24 13.12 1.73
CA ASP A 58 -6.45 13.93 1.78
C ASP A 58 -7.06 13.85 3.18
N THR A 59 -8.08 14.67 3.44
CA THR A 59 -8.80 14.73 4.72
C THR A 59 -10.26 14.39 4.52
N GLN A 60 -10.87 13.80 5.54
CA GLN A 60 -12.31 13.57 5.59
C GLN A 60 -13.10 14.90 5.66
N SER A 61 -14.38 14.83 5.31
CA SER A 61 -15.33 15.92 5.51
C SER A 61 -16.19 15.75 6.77
N GLY A 62 -16.10 14.58 7.42
CA GLY A 62 -16.79 14.20 8.65
C GLY A 62 -16.37 12.79 9.09
N GLY A 63 -16.70 12.45 10.34
CA GLY A 63 -16.29 11.20 10.97
C GLY A 63 -14.85 11.21 11.48
N ASP A 64 -14.44 10.13 12.15
CA ASP A 64 -13.14 10.03 12.80
C ASP A 64 -12.19 9.11 12.02
N TYR A 65 -10.90 9.45 12.01
CA TYR A 65 -9.82 8.58 11.52
C TYR A 65 -8.64 8.58 12.50
N PHE A 66 -8.30 7.39 13.00
CA PHE A 66 -7.12 7.14 13.83
C PHE A 66 -6.14 6.23 13.10
N LEU A 67 -4.87 6.62 13.06
CA LEU A 67 -3.75 5.85 12.55
C LEU A 67 -2.75 5.59 13.67
N ASP A 68 -2.55 4.32 14.03
CA ASP A 68 -1.65 3.90 15.12
C ASP A 68 -1.88 4.71 16.42
N GLY A 69 -3.17 4.90 16.77
CA GLY A 69 -3.62 5.68 17.93
C GLY A 69 -3.58 7.20 17.78
N HIS A 70 -3.10 7.72 16.66
CA HIS A 70 -3.05 9.16 16.38
C HIS A 70 -4.34 9.64 15.72
N ASP A 71 -4.99 10.66 16.27
CA ASP A 71 -6.16 11.33 15.71
C ASP A 71 -5.74 12.21 14.51
N VAL A 72 -5.98 11.70 13.29
CA VAL A 72 -5.51 12.35 12.05
C VAL A 72 -6.29 13.61 11.72
N GLU A 73 -7.56 13.72 12.18
CA GLU A 73 -8.41 14.89 11.95
C GLU A 73 -7.81 16.14 12.61
N LYS A 74 -7.27 15.99 13.82
CA LYS A 74 -6.70 17.11 14.60
C LYS A 74 -5.33 17.57 14.11
N MET A 75 -4.70 16.84 13.20
CA MET A 75 -3.36 17.14 12.71
C MET A 75 -3.37 18.22 11.63
N ASN A 76 -2.41 19.12 11.68
CA ASN A 76 -2.11 20.02 10.58
C ASN A 76 -1.42 19.29 9.42
N ARG A 77 -1.15 19.99 8.32
CA ARG A 77 -0.58 19.42 7.11
C ARG A 77 0.81 18.81 7.32
N ASP A 78 1.65 19.49 8.12
CA ASP A 78 3.03 19.05 8.35
C ASP A 78 3.06 17.83 9.28
N GLU A 79 2.22 17.81 10.31
CA GLU A 79 2.06 16.66 11.21
C GLU A 79 1.59 15.41 10.45
N ARG A 80 0.60 15.55 9.54
CA ARG A 80 0.17 14.47 8.66
C ARG A 80 1.29 14.00 7.72
N ALA A 81 2.13 14.91 7.21
CA ALA A 81 3.25 14.54 6.35
C ALA A 81 4.32 13.74 7.12
N ILE A 82 4.61 14.12 8.36
CA ILE A 82 5.51 13.38 9.25
C ILE A 82 4.93 12.01 9.60
N LEU A 83 3.64 11.95 10.00
CA LEU A 83 2.96 10.71 10.32
C LEU A 83 2.98 9.76 9.12
N ARG A 84 2.62 10.25 7.93
CA ARG A 84 2.66 9.48 6.68
C ARG A 84 4.05 8.94 6.39
N ASN A 85 5.09 9.77 6.48
CA ASN A 85 6.46 9.33 6.22
C ASN A 85 6.93 8.22 7.17
N ARG A 86 6.55 8.29 8.46
CA ARG A 86 7.02 7.36 9.50
C ARG A 86 6.17 6.09 9.60
N LYS A 87 4.87 6.16 9.24
CA LYS A 87 3.90 5.10 9.56
C LYS A 87 3.36 4.37 8.34
N ILE A 88 3.47 4.95 7.15
CA ILE A 88 2.85 4.40 5.93
C ILE A 88 3.88 4.16 4.85
N GLY A 89 3.94 2.93 4.37
CA GLY A 89 4.66 2.57 3.15
C GLY A 89 3.71 2.54 1.96
N PHE A 90 3.93 3.39 0.94
CA PHE A 90 3.09 3.42 -0.26
C PHE A 90 3.68 2.60 -1.39
N VAL A 91 2.81 1.78 -2.03
CA VAL A 91 3.10 1.06 -3.26
C VAL A 91 2.02 1.38 -4.29
N PHE A 92 2.38 1.97 -5.43
CA PHE A 92 1.45 2.41 -6.47
C PHE A 92 1.54 1.53 -7.71
N GLN A 93 0.45 1.48 -8.50
CA GLN A 93 0.37 0.79 -9.77
C GLN A 93 1.45 1.24 -10.77
N SER A 94 1.75 2.55 -10.84
CA SER A 94 2.73 3.14 -11.76
C SER A 94 4.13 3.26 -11.15
N TYR A 95 4.44 2.50 -10.09
CA TYR A 95 5.72 2.47 -9.36
C TYR A 95 6.12 3.82 -8.74
N ASN A 96 5.88 4.93 -9.42
CA ASN A 96 6.24 6.32 -9.04
C ASN A 96 7.71 6.46 -8.63
N LEU A 97 8.61 5.83 -9.40
CA LEU A 97 10.04 5.93 -9.22
C LEU A 97 10.59 7.17 -9.94
N LEU A 98 11.62 7.78 -9.36
CA LEU A 98 12.38 8.83 -10.02
C LEU A 98 13.22 8.18 -11.14
N SER A 99 12.91 8.50 -12.40
CA SER A 99 13.44 7.79 -13.58
C SER A 99 14.95 7.95 -13.79
N LYS A 100 15.55 9.05 -13.32
CA LYS A 100 16.97 9.37 -13.49
C LYS A 100 17.87 8.92 -12.34
N THR A 101 17.27 8.38 -11.27
CA THR A 101 17.96 7.94 -10.06
C THR A 101 18.07 6.41 -10.02
N THR A 102 19.00 5.92 -9.21
CA THR A 102 19.22 4.48 -8.98
C THR A 102 18.15 3.89 -8.07
N SER A 103 18.09 2.55 -7.98
CA SER A 103 17.26 1.84 -7.00
C SER A 103 17.55 2.31 -5.58
N LEU A 104 18.83 2.41 -5.23
CA LEU A 104 19.29 2.88 -3.92
C LEU A 104 18.75 4.28 -3.60
N GLU A 105 18.92 5.23 -4.52
CA GLU A 105 18.48 6.61 -4.33
C GLU A 105 16.95 6.73 -4.23
N ASN A 106 16.20 5.92 -4.99
CA ASN A 106 14.75 5.85 -4.85
C ASN A 106 14.31 5.34 -3.47
N VAL A 107 14.98 4.30 -2.96
CA VAL A 107 14.66 3.71 -1.65
C VAL A 107 15.14 4.60 -0.51
N GLU A 108 16.26 5.33 -0.66
CA GLU A 108 16.76 6.29 0.35
C GLU A 108 15.84 7.51 0.52
N LEU A 109 15.04 7.86 -0.50
CA LEU A 109 14.27 9.10 -0.52
C LEU A 109 13.38 9.32 0.73
N PRO A 110 12.56 8.36 1.22
CA PRO A 110 11.78 8.56 2.44
C PRO A 110 12.63 8.81 3.69
N LEU A 111 13.82 8.23 3.77
CA LEU A 111 14.74 8.43 4.90
C LEU A 111 15.36 9.82 4.92
N MET A 112 15.41 10.54 3.79
CA MET A 112 15.91 11.92 3.75
C MET A 112 15.00 12.90 4.51
N TYR A 113 13.73 12.55 4.67
CA TYR A 113 12.76 13.33 5.46
C TYR A 113 12.74 12.92 6.94
N ASN A 114 13.55 11.93 7.33
CA ASN A 114 13.66 11.46 8.70
C ASN A 114 15.03 11.87 9.25
N SER A 115 15.04 12.84 10.18
CA SER A 115 16.26 13.39 10.80
C SER A 115 16.99 12.40 11.72
N ASP A 116 16.37 11.26 12.03
CA ASP A 116 16.91 10.28 12.98
C ASP A 116 18.07 9.46 12.41
N TYR A 117 18.28 9.53 11.06
CA TYR A 117 19.30 8.73 10.37
C TYR A 117 20.41 9.59 9.74
N SER A 118 21.67 9.24 10.03
CA SER A 118 22.83 9.74 9.31
C SER A 118 22.84 9.23 7.85
N LYS A 119 23.64 9.86 6.98
CA LYS A 119 23.78 9.44 5.57
C LYS A 119 24.22 7.98 5.44
N ALA A 120 25.13 7.51 6.31
CA ALA A 120 25.61 6.12 6.30
C ALA A 120 24.47 5.14 6.65
N GLN A 121 23.72 5.42 7.71
CA GLN A 121 22.57 4.61 8.14
C GLN A 121 21.45 4.57 7.08
N ARG A 122 21.15 5.71 6.43
CA ARG A 122 20.18 5.73 5.33
C ARG A 122 20.58 4.79 4.19
N LYS A 123 21.85 4.85 3.78
CA LYS A 123 22.38 3.96 2.74
C LYS A 123 22.28 2.49 3.14
N GLU A 124 22.68 2.14 4.37
CA GLU A 124 22.61 0.78 4.89
C GLU A 124 21.17 0.24 4.90
N LYS A 125 20.23 0.97 5.52
CA LYS A 125 18.79 0.60 5.53
C LYS A 125 18.21 0.45 4.12
N SER A 126 18.63 1.29 3.18
CA SER A 126 18.16 1.21 1.80
C SER A 126 18.68 -0.03 1.08
N ILE A 127 19.92 -0.44 1.34
CA ILE A 127 20.48 -1.70 0.83
C ILE A 127 19.73 -2.89 1.42
N GLU A 128 19.55 -2.94 2.73
CA GLU A 128 18.78 -4.00 3.40
C GLU A 128 17.35 -4.11 2.86
N ALA A 129 16.68 -2.98 2.61
CA ALA A 129 15.34 -2.98 2.02
C ALA A 129 15.32 -3.54 0.59
N LEU A 130 16.34 -3.25 -0.22
CA LEU A 130 16.48 -3.83 -1.56
C LEU A 130 16.79 -5.33 -1.52
N GLU A 131 17.60 -5.79 -0.57
CA GLU A 131 17.88 -7.20 -0.35
C GLU A 131 16.63 -7.99 0.05
N LYS A 132 15.79 -7.42 0.95
CA LYS A 132 14.51 -8.02 1.37
C LYS A 132 13.54 -8.29 0.20
N VAL A 133 13.65 -7.52 -0.88
CA VAL A 133 12.81 -7.71 -2.08
C VAL A 133 13.53 -8.44 -3.22
N GLY A 134 14.74 -8.97 -2.98
CA GLY A 134 15.50 -9.76 -3.95
C GLY A 134 16.18 -8.93 -5.05
N LEU A 135 16.66 -7.73 -4.74
CA LEU A 135 17.31 -6.82 -5.70
C LEU A 135 18.77 -6.47 -5.32
N SER A 136 19.48 -7.37 -4.65
CA SER A 136 20.89 -7.18 -4.25
C SER A 136 21.82 -6.88 -5.44
N ASP A 137 21.53 -7.43 -6.61
CA ASP A 137 22.31 -7.24 -7.85
C ASP A 137 21.86 -6.01 -8.66
N ARG A 138 20.80 -5.29 -8.24
CA ARG A 138 20.20 -4.16 -8.93
C ARG A 138 20.25 -2.83 -8.16
N ILE A 139 21.03 -2.76 -7.09
CA ILE A 139 21.12 -1.61 -6.18
C ILE A 139 21.41 -0.29 -6.91
N TYR A 140 22.33 -0.33 -7.89
CA TYR A 140 22.80 0.85 -8.63
C TYR A 140 22.18 0.98 -10.04
N HIS A 141 21.21 0.13 -10.40
CA HIS A 141 20.49 0.25 -11.67
C HIS A 141 19.47 1.38 -11.61
N LYS A 142 19.29 2.08 -12.73
CA LYS A 142 18.24 3.10 -12.89
C LYS A 142 16.91 2.46 -13.29
N SER A 143 15.80 3.14 -13.03
CA SER A 143 14.46 2.62 -13.33
C SER A 143 14.29 2.17 -14.79
N ASN A 144 14.87 2.90 -15.74
CA ASN A 144 14.82 2.56 -17.17
C ASN A 144 15.69 1.35 -17.60
N GLN A 145 16.44 0.77 -16.68
CA GLN A 145 17.26 -0.42 -16.87
C GLN A 145 16.63 -1.67 -16.24
N MET A 146 15.39 -1.54 -15.77
CA MET A 146 14.70 -2.58 -14.99
C MET A 146 13.36 -2.95 -15.62
N SER A 147 12.97 -4.23 -15.50
CA SER A 147 11.62 -4.69 -15.85
C SER A 147 10.55 -4.07 -14.94
N GLY A 148 9.28 -4.15 -15.34
CA GLY A 148 8.16 -3.67 -14.53
C GLY A 148 8.12 -4.31 -13.14
N GLY A 149 8.34 -5.62 -13.05
CA GLY A 149 8.41 -6.34 -11.78
C GLY A 149 9.58 -5.92 -10.90
N GLN A 150 10.76 -5.65 -11.48
CA GLN A 150 11.91 -5.12 -10.75
C GLN A 150 11.62 -3.70 -10.23
N GLN A 151 11.00 -2.84 -11.04
CA GLN A 151 10.58 -1.50 -10.63
C GLN A 151 9.58 -1.55 -9.48
N GLN A 152 8.61 -2.49 -9.54
CA GLN A 152 7.64 -2.68 -8.46
C GLN A 152 8.32 -3.16 -7.17
N ARG A 153 9.31 -4.06 -7.26
CA ARG A 153 10.12 -4.46 -6.10
C ARG A 153 10.90 -3.29 -5.49
N VAL A 154 11.45 -2.36 -6.29
CA VAL A 154 12.05 -1.12 -5.78
C VAL A 154 11.02 -0.25 -5.07
N ALA A 155 9.80 -0.10 -5.62
CA ALA A 155 8.72 0.64 -4.98
C ALA A 155 8.31 0.01 -3.63
N ILE A 156 8.28 -1.33 -3.55
CA ILE A 156 8.03 -2.06 -2.28
C ILE A 156 9.19 -1.83 -1.29
N ALA A 157 10.45 -1.93 -1.72
CA ALA A 157 11.60 -1.64 -0.86
C ALA A 157 11.56 -0.22 -0.30
N ARG A 158 11.22 0.76 -1.14
CA ARG A 158 11.01 2.17 -0.73
C ARG A 158 9.89 2.31 0.30
N ALA A 159 8.81 1.53 0.15
CA ALA A 159 7.72 1.53 1.11
C ALA A 159 8.12 0.95 2.48
N LEU A 160 9.04 -0.02 2.50
CA LEU A 160 9.49 -0.71 3.72
C LEU A 160 10.58 0.03 4.51
N VAL A 161 11.30 0.96 3.88
CA VAL A 161 12.60 1.47 4.39
C VAL A 161 12.52 2.21 5.73
N ASN A 162 11.36 2.81 6.06
CA ASN A 162 11.10 3.48 7.34
C ASN A 162 10.47 2.56 8.41
N ASP A 163 10.42 1.24 8.18
CA ASP A 163 9.75 0.27 9.05
C ASP A 163 8.31 0.69 9.39
N PRO A 164 7.43 0.88 8.36
CA PRO A 164 6.10 1.43 8.55
C PRO A 164 5.19 0.47 9.34
N VAL A 165 4.16 1.01 10.00
CA VAL A 165 3.14 0.19 10.69
C VAL A 165 2.19 -0.49 9.71
N MET A 166 2.06 0.06 8.49
CA MET A 166 1.29 -0.55 7.41
C MET A 166 1.87 -0.24 6.02
N ILE A 167 1.62 -1.16 5.09
CA ILE A 167 1.85 -0.97 3.66
C ILE A 167 0.49 -0.72 2.99
N LEU A 168 0.36 0.40 2.30
CA LEU A 168 -0.83 0.77 1.53
C LEU A 168 -0.53 0.60 0.05
N ALA A 169 -1.09 -0.45 -0.57
CA ALA A 169 -0.83 -0.83 -1.95
C ALA A 169 -2.04 -0.51 -2.84
N ASP A 170 -1.85 0.39 -3.81
CA ASP A 170 -2.86 0.79 -4.78
C ASP A 170 -2.62 0.08 -6.12
N GLU A 171 -3.45 -0.92 -6.43
CA GLU A 171 -3.39 -1.71 -7.66
C GLU A 171 -1.96 -2.19 -8.01
N ALA A 172 -1.20 -2.61 -7.00
CA ALA A 172 0.23 -2.86 -7.10
C ALA A 172 0.66 -3.94 -8.12
N THR A 173 -0.29 -4.66 -8.71
CA THR A 173 -0.07 -5.66 -9.75
C THR A 173 -0.69 -5.28 -11.10
N GLY A 174 -1.42 -4.17 -11.18
CA GLY A 174 -2.26 -3.83 -12.32
C GLY A 174 -1.53 -3.56 -13.65
N ASN A 175 -0.23 -3.23 -13.62
CA ASN A 175 0.60 -2.98 -14.80
C ASN A 175 1.58 -4.13 -15.11
N LEU A 176 1.40 -5.30 -14.48
CA LEU A 176 2.30 -6.43 -14.60
C LEU A 176 1.62 -7.58 -15.36
N ASP A 177 2.43 -8.39 -16.04
CA ASP A 177 1.97 -9.66 -16.58
C ASP A 177 1.55 -10.63 -15.45
N THR A 178 0.87 -11.71 -15.81
CA THR A 178 0.30 -12.66 -14.84
C THR A 178 1.36 -13.28 -13.93
N ARG A 179 2.48 -13.73 -14.49
CA ARG A 179 3.55 -14.38 -13.72
C ARG A 179 4.18 -13.40 -12.74
N THR A 180 4.57 -12.22 -13.22
CA THR A 180 5.15 -11.16 -12.41
C THR A 180 4.16 -10.68 -11.33
N SER A 181 2.86 -10.63 -11.63
CA SER A 181 1.82 -10.29 -10.65
C SER A 181 1.80 -11.27 -9.48
N PHE A 182 1.90 -12.58 -9.73
CA PHE A 182 1.98 -13.59 -8.67
C PHE A 182 3.31 -13.58 -7.92
N GLU A 183 4.41 -13.20 -8.56
CA GLU A 183 5.69 -12.96 -7.86
C GLU A 183 5.57 -11.82 -6.85
N ILE A 184 4.95 -10.70 -7.24
CA ILE A 184 4.71 -9.55 -6.36
C ILE A 184 3.73 -9.92 -5.25
N LEU A 185 2.67 -10.67 -5.56
CA LEU A 185 1.71 -11.13 -4.56
C LEU A 185 2.35 -12.10 -3.55
N THR A 186 3.23 -12.99 -4.01
CA THR A 186 4.05 -13.86 -3.15
C THR A 186 4.91 -13.03 -2.20
N LEU A 187 5.52 -11.94 -2.70
CA LEU A 187 6.30 -11.04 -1.86
C LEU A 187 5.42 -10.38 -0.79
N PHE A 188 4.21 -9.91 -1.13
CA PHE A 188 3.28 -9.36 -0.14
C PHE A 188 2.86 -10.40 0.91
N GLN A 189 2.55 -11.64 0.51
CA GLN A 189 2.24 -12.71 1.47
C GLN A 189 3.43 -13.00 2.39
N THR A 190 4.66 -13.05 1.87
CA THR A 190 5.88 -13.21 2.69
C THR A 190 6.06 -12.05 3.68
N LEU A 191 5.81 -10.80 3.27
CA LEU A 191 5.86 -9.65 4.17
C LEU A 191 4.80 -9.75 5.27
N HIS A 192 3.59 -10.18 4.93
CA HIS A 192 2.51 -10.40 5.89
C HIS A 192 2.86 -11.51 6.90
N GLU A 193 3.39 -12.64 6.44
CA GLU A 193 3.86 -13.75 7.28
C GLU A 193 4.96 -13.29 8.26
N ASN A 194 5.78 -12.29 7.86
CA ASN A 194 6.78 -11.65 8.71
C ASN A 194 6.21 -10.51 9.59
N GLY A 195 4.87 -10.40 9.70
CA GLY A 195 4.19 -9.50 10.63
C GLY A 195 3.82 -8.13 10.07
N SER A 196 4.03 -7.86 8.77
CA SER A 196 3.60 -6.60 8.16
C SER A 196 2.07 -6.52 8.05
N THR A 197 1.51 -5.34 8.35
CA THR A 197 0.10 -5.03 8.05
C THR A 197 0.00 -4.54 6.61
N ILE A 198 -0.91 -5.11 5.83
CA ILE A 198 -1.04 -4.79 4.41
C ILE A 198 -2.49 -4.40 4.11
N VAL A 199 -2.67 -3.25 3.48
CA VAL A 199 -3.94 -2.79 2.92
C VAL A 199 -3.79 -2.73 1.41
N PHE A 200 -4.39 -3.68 0.71
CA PHE A 200 -4.29 -3.81 -0.74
C PHE A 200 -5.59 -3.33 -1.40
N VAL A 201 -5.53 -2.23 -2.15
CA VAL A 201 -6.68 -1.69 -2.86
C VAL A 201 -6.65 -2.19 -4.31
N THR A 202 -7.73 -2.81 -4.76
CA THR A 202 -7.81 -3.36 -6.11
C THR A 202 -9.24 -3.42 -6.64
N HIS A 203 -9.39 -3.45 -7.95
CA HIS A 203 -10.64 -3.78 -8.62
C HIS A 203 -10.66 -5.25 -9.10
N ASN A 204 -9.55 -5.98 -8.97
CA ASN A 204 -9.45 -7.39 -9.36
C ASN A 204 -9.91 -8.29 -8.21
N PRO A 205 -11.04 -9.00 -8.34
CA PRO A 205 -11.57 -9.87 -7.30
C PRO A 205 -10.67 -11.09 -7.01
N ASP A 206 -9.85 -11.53 -7.98
CA ASP A 206 -8.99 -12.69 -7.79
C ASP A 206 -7.91 -12.45 -6.72
N ILE A 207 -7.49 -11.19 -6.53
CA ILE A 207 -6.51 -10.81 -5.50
C ILE A 207 -7.07 -11.01 -4.09
N ALA A 208 -8.39 -10.86 -3.91
CA ALA A 208 -9.05 -11.03 -2.63
C ALA A 208 -8.86 -12.43 -2.01
N ASP A 209 -8.71 -13.45 -2.84
CA ASP A 209 -8.51 -14.82 -2.39
C ASP A 209 -7.16 -15.01 -1.65
N TYR A 210 -6.21 -14.07 -1.81
CA TYR A 210 -4.87 -14.15 -1.25
C TYR A 210 -4.69 -13.31 0.03
N SER A 211 -5.73 -12.59 0.47
CA SER A 211 -5.73 -11.81 1.70
C SER A 211 -6.56 -12.47 2.80
N SER A 212 -6.33 -12.11 4.05
CA SER A 212 -7.03 -12.66 5.22
C SER A 212 -8.42 -12.06 5.44
N ARG A 213 -8.70 -10.87 4.86
CA ARG A 213 -9.96 -10.15 5.03
C ARG A 213 -10.28 -9.31 3.81
N ASN A 214 -11.56 -9.24 3.45
CA ASN A 214 -12.03 -8.53 2.29
C ASN A 214 -13.10 -7.49 2.67
N ILE A 215 -12.84 -6.23 2.34
CA ILE A 215 -13.76 -5.11 2.50
C ILE A 215 -14.23 -4.69 1.10
N VAL A 216 -15.53 -4.66 0.88
CA VAL A 216 -16.11 -4.29 -0.42
C VAL A 216 -16.78 -2.92 -0.33
N LEU A 217 -16.33 -1.99 -1.18
CA LEU A 217 -16.94 -0.67 -1.34
C LEU A 217 -17.88 -0.62 -2.55
N SER A 218 -19.06 -0.02 -2.36
CA SER A 218 -19.96 0.39 -3.44
C SER A 218 -20.60 1.75 -3.10
N ASP A 219 -20.60 2.66 -4.07
CA ASP A 219 -21.23 3.98 -3.96
C ASP A 219 -20.85 4.76 -2.68
N GLY A 220 -19.59 4.65 -2.31
CA GLY A 220 -19.01 5.31 -1.14
C GLY A 220 -19.33 4.66 0.20
N LYS A 221 -19.89 3.44 0.22
CA LYS A 221 -20.23 2.69 1.44
C LYS A 221 -19.52 1.34 1.49
N VAL A 222 -19.25 0.85 2.70
CA VAL A 222 -18.88 -0.56 2.91
C VAL A 222 -20.14 -1.40 2.83
N ILE A 223 -20.18 -2.32 1.86
CA ILE A 223 -21.32 -3.23 1.64
C ILE A 223 -21.02 -4.65 2.12
N ALA A 224 -19.75 -5.00 2.32
CA ALA A 224 -19.33 -6.26 2.91
C ALA A 224 -17.96 -6.09 3.59
N ASP A 225 -17.78 -6.81 4.69
CA ASP A 225 -16.53 -6.92 5.45
C ASP A 225 -16.45 -8.35 5.96
N THR A 226 -15.60 -9.17 5.34
CA THR A 226 -15.61 -10.63 5.53
C THR A 226 -14.20 -11.18 5.72
N MET A 227 -14.04 -12.07 6.69
CA MET A 227 -12.81 -12.83 6.87
C MET A 227 -12.72 -13.92 5.79
N ASN A 228 -11.55 -14.06 5.19
CA ASN A 228 -11.26 -15.15 4.28
C ASN A 228 -10.68 -16.33 5.07
N THR A 229 -11.45 -17.41 5.17
CA THR A 229 -11.03 -18.64 5.86
C THR A 229 -10.28 -19.64 4.97
N ASN A 230 -10.21 -19.37 3.66
CA ASN A 230 -9.53 -20.21 2.68
C ASN A 230 -8.55 -19.41 1.82
N ILE A 231 -7.51 -18.88 2.48
CA ILE A 231 -6.50 -18.03 1.83
C ILE A 231 -5.68 -18.85 0.85
N LYS A 232 -5.67 -18.45 -0.42
CA LYS A 232 -4.82 -19.05 -1.45
C LYS A 232 -3.36 -18.67 -1.25
N ASN A 233 -2.46 -19.61 -1.57
CA ASN A 233 -1.02 -19.34 -1.54
C ASN A 233 -0.56 -18.88 -2.94
N ALA A 234 -0.05 -17.64 -3.02
CA ALA A 234 0.38 -17.03 -4.27
C ALA A 234 1.58 -17.76 -4.89
N LYS A 235 2.48 -18.29 -4.07
CA LYS A 235 3.63 -19.08 -4.53
C LYS A 235 3.18 -20.39 -5.19
N GLN A 236 2.23 -21.10 -4.59
CA GLN A 236 1.69 -22.32 -5.20
C GLN A 236 0.99 -22.02 -6.53
N THR A 237 0.26 -20.91 -6.62
CA THR A 237 -0.35 -20.48 -7.88
C THR A 237 0.72 -20.14 -8.92
N LEU A 238 1.77 -19.41 -8.55
CA LEU A 238 2.91 -19.08 -9.41
C LEU A 238 3.60 -20.34 -9.94
N ASP A 239 3.86 -21.32 -9.06
CA ASP A 239 4.55 -22.58 -9.40
C ASP A 239 3.74 -23.44 -10.38
N ASN A 240 2.39 -23.32 -10.36
CA ASN A 240 1.46 -24.01 -11.24
C ASN A 240 1.19 -23.29 -12.58
N LEU A 241 1.68 -22.05 -12.76
CA LEU A 241 1.55 -21.37 -14.06
C LEU A 241 2.40 -22.08 -15.13
N PRO A 242 1.89 -22.15 -16.39
CA PRO A 242 2.69 -22.64 -17.50
C PRO A 242 4.06 -21.95 -17.53
N LYS A 243 5.12 -22.74 -17.73
CA LYS A 243 6.44 -22.15 -18.02
C LYS A 243 6.34 -21.46 -19.37
N GLU A 244 6.80 -20.21 -19.47
CA GLU A 244 6.95 -19.56 -20.76
C GLU A 244 7.88 -20.43 -21.60
N GLU A 245 7.42 -20.85 -22.79
CA GLU A 245 8.28 -21.46 -23.79
C GLU A 245 9.22 -20.36 -24.27
N GLU A 246 10.54 -20.58 -24.14
CA GLU A 246 11.60 -19.68 -24.63
C GLU A 246 11.58 -19.52 -26.15
#